data_9e983fc72bd2787aefffa61430aed0d9
#
_entry.id   9e983fc72bd2787aefffa61430aed0d9
#
_cell.length_a   1.000
_cell.length_b   1.000
_cell.length_c   1.000
_cell.angle_alpha   90.00
_cell.angle_beta   90.00
_cell.angle_gamma   90.00
#
_symmetry.space_group_name_H-M   'P 1'
#
loop_
_entity.id
_entity.type
_entity.pdbx_description
1 polymer ?
#
loop_
_entity_poly.entity_id
_entity_poly.type
_entity_poly.pdbx_seq_one_letter_code
_entity_poly.pdbx_strand_id
1 'polypeptide(L)'
;MVYEKVSPDMKFVEREKEVEKFWKDNDIFRKSIDNRRKGEVYTFYDGPPTANGKPHIGHVLTRVIKDMIPRYRTMKGYMVPRKAGWDTHGLPVELEVEKMLGLDGKEQIEEYGLEPFIKHCKESVWKYKGMWEDFSSTVGFWADMEHPYVTYDNNFIESEWWALKQIWDKGLLYKGFKIVPYCPRCGTPLSSHEVAQGYKNVKERSAVVRFKVKGEDAYFLAWTTTPWTLPSNVALCVNPEETYVKVKAADGYTYYMAEALLDKVLGGLAVKAGQTVAGVQAEEGKELGSGAGVDYEVLEKYTGKDLEYKEYEPLYACAAEVAEKQHKKGHFVTCDTYVTMSDGTGIVHIAPAFGEDDAKVGRKYDLPFVQFVDGKGELTEETPYAGLFVKKADPEVLKDLDKEGKL
;
A
#
# COMPACT_ATOMS: atom_id res chain seq x y z
N MET A 1 -27.23 14.15 57.13
CA MET A 1 -25.95 13.55 56.70
C MET A 1 -24.92 14.66 56.70
N VAL A 2 -23.87 14.54 57.51
CA VAL A 2 -22.74 15.47 57.49
C VAL A 2 -21.75 14.90 56.50
N TYR A 3 -21.53 15.61 55.36
CA TYR A 3 -20.51 15.22 54.41
C TYR A 3 -19.14 15.47 55.00
N GLU A 4 -18.20 14.54 54.80
CA GLU A 4 -16.82 14.74 55.17
C GLU A 4 -16.19 15.87 54.33
N LYS A 5 -15.31 16.65 54.94
CA LYS A 5 -14.61 17.73 54.28
C LYS A 5 -13.62 17.14 53.28
N VAL A 6 -13.81 17.42 52.01
CA VAL A 6 -12.89 17.00 50.93
C VAL A 6 -11.59 17.83 51.01
N SER A 7 -10.43 17.16 51.01
CA SER A 7 -9.15 17.82 50.99
C SER A 7 -8.97 18.62 49.66
N PRO A 8 -8.51 19.90 49.72
CA PRO A 8 -8.19 20.65 48.52
C PRO A 8 -6.91 20.15 47.84
N ASP A 9 -6.09 19.38 48.53
CA ASP A 9 -4.85 18.80 47.99
C ASP A 9 -5.18 17.48 47.27
N MET A 10 -5.38 17.59 45.95
CA MET A 10 -5.84 16.48 45.11
C MET A 10 -4.62 15.72 44.55
N LYS A 11 -4.06 14.83 45.34
CA LYS A 11 -3.05 13.86 44.90
C LYS A 11 -3.70 12.74 44.07
N PHE A 12 -3.91 12.99 42.80
CA PHE A 12 -4.67 12.09 41.92
C PHE A 12 -4.10 10.68 41.88
N VAL A 13 -2.77 10.54 41.74
CA VAL A 13 -2.12 9.22 41.65
C VAL A 13 -2.32 8.38 42.92
N GLU A 14 -2.25 8.98 44.12
CA GLU A 14 -2.46 8.27 45.37
C GLU A 14 -3.92 7.81 45.48
N ARG A 15 -4.87 8.68 45.13
CA ARG A 15 -6.30 8.37 45.15
C ARG A 15 -6.67 7.29 44.11
N GLU A 16 -6.09 7.31 42.95
CA GLU A 16 -6.29 6.29 41.94
C GLU A 16 -5.84 4.92 42.45
N LYS A 17 -4.69 4.83 43.07
CA LYS A 17 -4.19 3.58 43.69
C LYS A 17 -5.08 3.08 44.83
N GLU A 18 -5.66 3.98 45.65
CA GLU A 18 -6.64 3.60 46.69
C GLU A 18 -7.90 3.03 46.04
N VAL A 19 -8.41 3.63 44.97
CA VAL A 19 -9.59 3.16 44.25
C VAL A 19 -9.32 1.82 43.58
N GLU A 20 -8.17 1.68 42.92
CA GLU A 20 -7.74 0.43 42.27
C GLU A 20 -7.66 -0.71 43.31
N LYS A 21 -7.05 -0.44 44.47
CA LYS A 21 -6.98 -1.38 45.57
C LYS A 21 -8.39 -1.76 46.08
N PHE A 22 -9.28 -0.78 46.24
CA PHE A 22 -10.66 -1.02 46.64
C PHE A 22 -11.39 -1.92 45.64
N TRP A 23 -11.22 -1.67 44.32
CA TRP A 23 -11.83 -2.50 43.28
C TRP A 23 -11.35 -3.94 43.36
N LYS A 24 -10.06 -4.15 43.57
CA LYS A 24 -9.41 -5.46 43.65
C LYS A 24 -9.85 -6.21 44.93
N ASP A 25 -9.73 -5.57 46.10
CA ASP A 25 -10.08 -6.17 47.40
C ASP A 25 -11.58 -6.56 47.52
N ASN A 26 -12.44 -5.87 46.79
CA ASN A 26 -13.89 -6.09 46.78
C ASN A 26 -14.42 -6.79 45.55
N ASP A 27 -13.57 -7.20 44.59
CA ASP A 27 -13.96 -7.85 43.33
C ASP A 27 -15.05 -7.07 42.58
N ILE A 28 -14.85 -5.73 42.45
CA ILE A 28 -15.88 -4.83 41.92
C ILE A 28 -16.18 -5.12 40.46
N PHE A 29 -15.14 -5.44 39.64
CA PHE A 29 -15.33 -5.79 38.26
C PHE A 29 -16.29 -6.97 38.08
N ARG A 30 -16.03 -8.09 38.74
CA ARG A 30 -16.88 -9.28 38.68
C ARG A 30 -18.27 -9.02 39.20
N LYS A 31 -18.38 -8.33 40.33
CA LYS A 31 -19.69 -7.91 40.92
C LYS A 31 -20.50 -7.05 39.94
N SER A 32 -19.83 -6.20 39.11
CA SER A 32 -20.51 -5.39 38.10
C SER A 32 -21.23 -6.22 37.04
N ILE A 33 -20.73 -7.42 36.76
CA ILE A 33 -21.32 -8.40 35.83
C ILE A 33 -22.40 -9.23 36.57
N ASP A 34 -22.02 -9.78 37.72
CA ASP A 34 -22.90 -10.70 38.50
C ASP A 34 -24.19 -10.06 38.96
N ASN A 35 -24.16 -8.79 39.38
CA ASN A 35 -25.35 -8.01 39.78
C ASN A 35 -26.37 -7.82 38.64
N ARG A 36 -25.95 -8.10 37.39
CA ARG A 36 -26.76 -7.87 36.18
C ARG A 36 -27.01 -9.15 35.37
N ARG A 37 -26.85 -10.33 35.99
CA ARG A 37 -27.08 -11.64 35.33
C ARG A 37 -28.46 -11.80 34.69
N LYS A 38 -29.47 -11.03 35.18
CA LYS A 38 -30.83 -11.02 34.64
C LYS A 38 -31.04 -9.91 33.57
N GLY A 39 -30.06 -9.07 33.36
CA GLY A 39 -30.12 -8.00 32.36
C GLY A 39 -29.87 -8.51 30.98
N GLU A 40 -30.18 -7.68 29.99
CA GLU A 40 -29.81 -7.91 28.61
C GLU A 40 -28.28 -7.98 28.47
N VAL A 41 -27.80 -8.93 27.66
CA VAL A 41 -26.36 -9.15 27.48
C VAL A 41 -25.81 -8.19 26.44
N TYR A 42 -24.75 -7.45 26.81
CA TYR A 42 -23.93 -6.68 25.90
C TYR A 42 -22.50 -7.22 25.92
N THR A 43 -22.18 -8.06 24.97
CA THR A 43 -20.83 -8.68 24.89
C THR A 43 -19.79 -7.72 24.37
N PHE A 44 -18.64 -7.67 25.03
CA PHE A 44 -17.49 -6.89 24.62
C PHE A 44 -16.24 -7.78 24.50
N TYR A 45 -15.60 -7.73 23.33
CA TYR A 45 -14.29 -8.32 23.10
C TYR A 45 -13.28 -7.19 22.87
N ASP A 46 -12.17 -7.23 23.57
CA ASP A 46 -11.07 -6.29 23.34
C ASP A 46 -10.47 -6.54 21.96
N GLY A 47 -10.24 -5.49 21.16
CA GLY A 47 -9.32 -5.53 20.04
C GLY A 47 -7.90 -5.65 20.60
N PRO A 48 -7.23 -6.81 20.45
CA PRO A 48 -6.10 -7.14 21.28
C PRO A 48 -4.87 -6.30 20.92
N PRO A 49 -4.06 -5.91 21.92
CA PRO A 49 -2.75 -5.33 21.61
C PRO A 49 -1.83 -6.41 21.06
N THR A 50 -0.95 -6.02 20.16
CA THR A 50 0.17 -6.86 19.75
C THR A 50 1.16 -6.93 20.92
N ALA A 51 1.46 -8.16 21.38
CA ALA A 51 2.21 -8.38 22.62
C ALA A 51 3.74 -8.21 22.46
N ASN A 52 4.24 -7.82 21.30
CA ASN A 52 5.64 -7.71 20.95
C ASN A 52 6.32 -6.38 21.30
N GLY A 53 5.57 -5.39 21.83
CA GLY A 53 6.07 -4.07 22.18
C GLY A 53 5.60 -3.56 23.53
N LYS A 54 6.33 -2.56 24.07
CA LYS A 54 5.95 -1.89 25.31
C LYS A 54 4.72 -1.01 25.11
N PRO A 55 3.79 -0.93 26.09
CA PRO A 55 2.72 0.06 26.06
C PRO A 55 3.29 1.48 26.08
N HIS A 56 2.59 2.41 25.44
CA HIS A 56 2.95 3.83 25.39
C HIS A 56 1.70 4.71 25.57
N ILE A 57 1.91 6.02 25.74
CA ILE A 57 0.83 6.97 26.02
C ILE A 57 -0.33 6.92 24.99
N GLY A 58 -0.05 6.65 23.71
CA GLY A 58 -1.09 6.49 22.69
C GLY A 58 -2.09 5.37 22.98
N HIS A 59 -1.69 4.33 23.71
CA HIS A 59 -2.57 3.25 24.10
C HIS A 59 -3.53 3.64 25.23
N VAL A 60 -3.25 4.70 26.02
CA VAL A 60 -4.17 5.22 27.03
C VAL A 60 -5.48 5.65 26.41
N LEU A 61 -5.42 6.42 25.31
CA LEU A 61 -6.61 6.89 24.60
C LEU A 61 -7.51 5.74 24.16
N THR A 62 -6.91 4.71 23.53
CA THR A 62 -7.68 3.54 23.07
C THR A 62 -8.27 2.76 24.22
N ARG A 63 -7.53 2.56 25.33
CA ARG A 63 -8.04 1.90 26.53
C ARG A 63 -9.22 2.66 27.17
N VAL A 64 -9.11 3.98 27.30
CA VAL A 64 -10.18 4.83 27.85
C VAL A 64 -11.45 4.76 27.00
N ILE A 65 -11.32 4.88 25.68
CA ILE A 65 -12.48 4.80 24.77
C ILE A 65 -13.13 3.43 24.82
N LYS A 66 -12.34 2.35 24.78
CA LYS A 66 -12.84 0.97 24.88
C LYS A 66 -13.56 0.70 26.20
N ASP A 67 -13.06 1.23 27.32
CA ASP A 67 -13.65 1.02 28.65
C ASP A 67 -14.93 1.83 28.86
N MET A 68 -15.02 3.02 28.28
CA MET A 68 -16.15 3.93 28.44
C MET A 68 -17.48 3.29 28.02
N ILE A 69 -17.53 2.62 26.87
CA ILE A 69 -18.77 2.04 26.34
C ILE A 69 -19.26 0.88 27.19
N PRO A 70 -18.46 -0.13 27.56
CA PRO A 70 -18.85 -1.18 28.48
C PRO A 70 -19.29 -0.66 29.84
N ARG A 71 -18.62 0.35 30.42
CA ARG A 71 -19.06 0.98 31.69
C ARG A 71 -20.40 1.67 31.53
N TYR A 72 -20.60 2.44 30.48
CA TYR A 72 -21.89 3.07 30.20
C TYR A 72 -23.00 2.03 30.07
N ARG A 73 -22.81 0.94 29.34
CA ARG A 73 -23.77 -0.14 29.21
C ARG A 73 -24.05 -0.82 30.54
N THR A 74 -23.02 -1.06 31.36
CA THR A 74 -23.16 -1.57 32.71
C THR A 74 -24.03 -0.66 33.57
N MET A 75 -23.82 0.67 33.52
CA MET A 75 -24.65 1.63 34.26
C MET A 75 -26.11 1.68 33.77
N LYS A 76 -26.35 1.36 32.50
CA LYS A 76 -27.70 1.24 31.93
C LYS A 76 -28.40 -0.08 32.30
N GLY A 77 -27.74 -0.97 33.03
CA GLY A 77 -28.35 -2.22 33.54
C GLY A 77 -28.02 -3.47 32.70
N TYR A 78 -27.20 -3.35 31.65
CA TYR A 78 -26.77 -4.50 30.88
C TYR A 78 -25.78 -5.39 31.63
N MET A 79 -25.87 -6.71 31.43
CA MET A 79 -24.80 -7.63 31.80
C MET A 79 -23.71 -7.54 30.73
N VAL A 80 -22.52 -7.07 31.08
CA VAL A 80 -21.44 -6.79 30.13
C VAL A 80 -20.24 -7.69 30.40
N PRO A 81 -20.22 -8.92 29.83
CA PRO A 81 -19.01 -9.73 29.83
C PRO A 81 -17.96 -9.06 28.91
N ARG A 82 -16.74 -8.93 29.43
CA ARG A 82 -15.64 -8.22 28.79
C ARG A 82 -14.44 -9.15 28.65
N LYS A 83 -14.20 -9.61 27.44
CA LYS A 83 -13.14 -10.55 27.15
C LYS A 83 -11.88 -9.79 26.72
N ALA A 84 -10.78 -9.97 27.42
CA ALA A 84 -9.47 -9.52 26.98
C ALA A 84 -8.90 -10.43 25.88
N GLY A 85 -7.88 -9.97 25.17
CA GLY A 85 -7.20 -10.77 24.14
C GLY A 85 -5.78 -10.34 23.93
N TRP A 86 -5.03 -11.21 23.25
CA TRP A 86 -3.65 -11.01 22.84
C TRP A 86 -3.49 -11.31 21.36
N ASP A 87 -2.98 -10.32 20.60
CA ASP A 87 -2.50 -10.53 19.23
C ASP A 87 -1.07 -11.05 19.31
N THR A 88 -0.87 -12.27 18.82
CA THR A 88 0.34 -13.03 19.10
C THR A 88 1.05 -13.58 17.87
N HIS A 89 0.71 -13.10 16.67
CA HIS A 89 1.32 -13.57 15.43
C HIS A 89 1.42 -12.45 14.38
N GLY A 90 1.96 -12.79 13.21
CA GLY A 90 2.14 -11.90 12.08
C GLY A 90 3.48 -11.18 12.07
N LEU A 91 3.66 -10.34 11.04
CA LEU A 91 4.91 -9.68 10.72
C LEU A 91 5.57 -8.92 11.89
N PRO A 92 4.85 -8.20 12.76
CA PRO A 92 5.49 -7.50 13.88
C PRO A 92 6.22 -8.44 14.84
N VAL A 93 5.69 -9.66 15.09
CA VAL A 93 6.33 -10.66 15.94
C VAL A 93 7.55 -11.25 15.24
N GLU A 94 7.42 -11.57 13.96
CA GLU A 94 8.51 -12.11 13.13
C GLU A 94 9.70 -11.17 13.09
N LEU A 95 9.48 -9.86 12.81
CA LEU A 95 10.54 -8.84 12.77
C LEU A 95 11.28 -8.67 14.11
N GLU A 96 10.59 -8.79 15.24
CA GLU A 96 11.26 -8.75 16.57
C GLU A 96 12.15 -9.99 16.77
N VAL A 97 11.70 -11.16 16.34
CA VAL A 97 12.47 -12.39 16.44
C VAL A 97 13.62 -12.44 15.43
N GLU A 98 13.43 -11.99 14.18
CA GLU A 98 14.52 -11.79 13.22
C GLU A 98 15.63 -10.96 13.82
N LYS A 99 15.28 -9.80 14.38
CA LYS A 99 16.24 -8.90 15.02
C LYS A 99 16.94 -9.54 16.21
N MET A 100 16.22 -10.31 17.02
CA MET A 100 16.77 -11.01 18.18
C MET A 100 17.77 -12.10 17.77
N LEU A 101 17.50 -12.82 16.68
CA LEU A 101 18.33 -13.88 16.15
C LEU A 101 19.43 -13.40 15.19
N GLY A 102 19.39 -12.12 14.78
CA GLY A 102 20.32 -11.56 13.80
C GLY A 102 20.07 -12.03 12.37
N LEU A 103 18.84 -12.45 12.06
CA LEU A 103 18.44 -12.89 10.72
C LEU A 103 18.01 -11.69 9.86
N ASP A 104 18.11 -11.81 8.54
CA ASP A 104 17.71 -10.80 7.57
C ASP A 104 16.88 -11.41 6.44
N GLY A 105 15.56 -11.41 6.64
CA GLY A 105 14.58 -11.79 5.65
C GLY A 105 14.26 -13.29 5.59
N LYS A 106 13.34 -13.59 4.70
CA LYS A 106 12.67 -14.88 4.61
C LYS A 106 13.63 -16.05 4.34
N GLU A 107 14.62 -15.86 3.46
CA GLU A 107 15.57 -16.91 3.10
C GLU A 107 16.37 -17.40 4.32
N GLN A 108 16.86 -16.46 5.14
CA GLN A 108 17.60 -16.82 6.34
C GLN A 108 16.70 -17.47 7.43
N ILE A 109 15.41 -17.11 7.47
CA ILE A 109 14.44 -17.78 8.36
C ILE A 109 14.22 -19.23 7.91
N GLU A 110 14.09 -19.47 6.60
CA GLU A 110 13.94 -20.82 6.04
C GLU A 110 15.19 -21.69 6.29
N GLU A 111 16.39 -21.12 6.14
CA GLU A 111 17.66 -21.79 6.46
C GLU A 111 17.80 -22.09 7.97
N TYR A 112 17.40 -21.16 8.82
CA TYR A 112 17.39 -21.35 10.27
C TYR A 112 16.41 -22.47 10.70
N GLY A 113 15.32 -22.63 9.98
CA GLY A 113 14.26 -23.60 10.18
C GLY A 113 12.99 -22.98 10.77
N LEU A 114 11.86 -23.29 10.14
CA LEU A 114 10.55 -22.71 10.51
C LEU A 114 10.12 -23.11 11.92
N GLU A 115 10.32 -24.38 12.32
CA GLU A 115 9.87 -24.86 13.64
C GLU A 115 10.59 -24.13 14.80
N PRO A 116 11.94 -24.05 14.86
CA PRO A 116 12.61 -23.29 15.90
C PRO A 116 12.31 -21.80 15.85
N PHE A 117 12.13 -21.21 14.66
CA PHE A 117 11.75 -19.81 14.52
C PHE A 117 10.36 -19.54 15.12
N ILE A 118 9.34 -20.36 14.79
CA ILE A 118 8.00 -20.27 15.37
C ILE A 118 8.01 -20.43 16.88
N LYS A 119 8.86 -21.33 17.41
CA LYS A 119 9.01 -21.49 18.87
C LYS A 119 9.49 -20.18 19.51
N HIS A 120 10.51 -19.53 18.96
CA HIS A 120 10.96 -18.21 19.42
C HIS A 120 9.87 -17.13 19.31
N CYS A 121 9.08 -17.14 18.23
CA CYS A 121 7.93 -16.24 18.11
C CYS A 121 6.93 -16.42 19.26
N LYS A 122 6.53 -17.68 19.53
CA LYS A 122 5.60 -17.99 20.64
C LYS A 122 6.15 -17.62 22.02
N GLU A 123 7.45 -17.71 22.24
CA GLU A 123 8.10 -17.32 23.48
C GLU A 123 8.19 -15.79 23.60
N SER A 124 8.51 -15.08 22.51
CA SER A 124 8.74 -13.64 22.50
C SER A 124 7.50 -12.82 22.85
N VAL A 125 6.30 -13.26 22.45
CA VAL A 125 5.06 -12.52 22.66
C VAL A 125 4.68 -12.35 24.12
N TRP A 126 5.18 -13.20 25.01
CA TRP A 126 4.91 -13.11 26.44
C TRP A 126 5.86 -12.19 27.22
N LYS A 127 6.91 -11.71 26.57
CA LYS A 127 7.93 -10.83 27.17
C LYS A 127 7.35 -9.55 27.80
N TYR A 128 6.32 -8.99 27.19
CA TYR A 128 5.74 -7.72 27.63
C TYR A 128 4.36 -7.88 28.30
N LYS A 129 3.87 -9.10 28.47
CA LYS A 129 2.53 -9.37 29.03
C LYS A 129 2.29 -8.65 30.36
N GLY A 130 3.19 -8.84 31.33
CA GLY A 130 3.05 -8.21 32.65
C GLY A 130 3.00 -6.68 32.58
N MET A 131 3.81 -6.06 31.69
CA MET A 131 3.77 -4.60 31.48
C MET A 131 2.43 -4.13 30.93
N TRP A 132 1.81 -4.90 30.05
CA TRP A 132 0.49 -4.59 29.50
C TRP A 132 -0.64 -4.78 30.52
N GLU A 133 -0.54 -5.78 31.38
CA GLU A 133 -1.48 -6.01 32.48
C GLU A 133 -1.40 -4.89 33.51
N ASP A 134 -0.19 -4.52 33.94
CA ASP A 134 0.05 -3.39 34.86
C ASP A 134 -0.42 -2.06 34.26
N PHE A 135 -0.13 -1.82 32.99
CA PHE A 135 -0.60 -0.63 32.28
C PHE A 135 -2.13 -0.58 32.22
N SER A 136 -2.79 -1.69 31.89
CA SER A 136 -4.25 -1.77 31.82
C SER A 136 -4.89 -1.53 33.18
N SER A 137 -4.29 -2.05 34.26
CA SER A 137 -4.73 -1.80 35.65
C SER A 137 -4.57 -0.32 35.99
N THR A 138 -3.39 0.27 35.71
CA THR A 138 -3.09 1.67 36.04
C THR A 138 -4.07 2.66 35.38
N VAL A 139 -4.48 2.39 34.13
CA VAL A 139 -5.48 3.24 33.44
C VAL A 139 -6.93 2.86 33.79
N GLY A 140 -7.13 1.92 34.69
CA GLY A 140 -8.45 1.49 35.16
C GLY A 140 -9.29 0.73 34.13
N PHE A 141 -8.64 0.10 33.13
CA PHE A 141 -9.31 -0.69 32.10
C PHE A 141 -9.83 -2.01 32.67
N TRP A 142 -11.16 -2.26 32.54
CA TRP A 142 -11.82 -3.46 33.03
C TRP A 142 -12.08 -4.47 31.91
N ALA A 143 -11.34 -5.58 31.93
CA ALA A 143 -11.58 -6.77 31.12
C ALA A 143 -11.11 -8.04 31.86
N ASP A 144 -11.63 -9.19 31.44
CA ASP A 144 -11.19 -10.49 31.96
C ASP A 144 -9.80 -10.84 31.38
N MET A 145 -8.76 -10.42 32.12
CA MET A 145 -7.35 -10.69 31.80
C MET A 145 -6.91 -12.09 32.27
N GLU A 146 -7.71 -12.78 33.13
CA GLU A 146 -7.39 -14.12 33.61
C GLU A 146 -7.68 -15.18 32.55
N HIS A 147 -8.70 -14.94 31.70
CA HIS A 147 -9.13 -15.87 30.65
C HIS A 147 -9.16 -15.16 29.28
N PRO A 148 -8.05 -14.59 28.82
CA PRO A 148 -8.01 -13.90 27.53
C PRO A 148 -8.15 -14.90 26.38
N TYR A 149 -8.58 -14.44 25.21
CA TYR A 149 -8.33 -15.18 23.99
C TYR A 149 -6.93 -14.86 23.47
N VAL A 150 -6.31 -15.85 22.82
CA VAL A 150 -4.96 -15.75 22.28
C VAL A 150 -5.01 -16.17 20.81
N THR A 151 -4.57 -15.32 19.91
CA THR A 151 -4.81 -15.53 18.49
C THR A 151 -4.04 -16.72 17.89
N TYR A 152 -2.95 -17.19 18.51
CA TYR A 152 -2.25 -18.40 18.07
C TYR A 152 -2.81 -19.70 18.69
N ASP A 153 -3.77 -19.63 19.64
CA ASP A 153 -4.37 -20.83 20.21
C ASP A 153 -5.23 -21.57 19.18
N ASN A 154 -5.15 -22.91 19.20
CA ASN A 154 -5.89 -23.74 18.26
C ASN A 154 -7.40 -23.50 18.28
N ASN A 155 -7.98 -23.26 19.47
CA ASN A 155 -9.41 -22.95 19.60
C ASN A 155 -9.81 -21.65 18.88
N PHE A 156 -8.93 -20.65 18.89
CA PHE A 156 -9.16 -19.40 18.16
C PHE A 156 -9.05 -19.64 16.65
N ILE A 157 -7.98 -20.30 16.21
CA ILE A 157 -7.73 -20.64 14.80
C ILE A 157 -8.87 -21.50 14.23
N GLU A 158 -9.33 -22.50 14.97
CA GLU A 158 -10.46 -23.36 14.56
C GLU A 158 -11.75 -22.56 14.39
N SER A 159 -12.02 -21.62 15.30
CA SER A 159 -13.18 -20.72 15.20
C SER A 159 -13.11 -19.81 13.99
N GLU A 160 -11.93 -19.29 13.66
CA GLU A 160 -11.70 -18.49 12.46
C GLU A 160 -11.90 -19.31 11.19
N TRP A 161 -11.35 -20.51 11.13
CA TRP A 161 -11.55 -21.43 10.01
C TRP A 161 -13.01 -21.82 9.82
N TRP A 162 -13.75 -22.02 10.92
CA TRP A 162 -15.17 -22.23 10.85
C TRP A 162 -15.91 -21.05 10.20
N ALA A 163 -15.58 -19.83 10.60
CA ALA A 163 -16.17 -18.62 10.02
C ALA A 163 -15.84 -18.50 8.52
N LEU A 164 -14.58 -18.72 8.13
CA LEU A 164 -14.16 -18.73 6.73
C LEU A 164 -14.90 -19.82 5.93
N LYS A 165 -15.11 -21.01 6.52
CA LYS A 165 -15.89 -22.10 5.89
C LYS A 165 -17.34 -21.68 5.64
N GLN A 166 -17.99 -20.95 6.58
CA GLN A 166 -19.35 -20.45 6.38
C GLN A 166 -19.40 -19.42 5.23
N ILE A 167 -18.38 -18.58 5.07
CA ILE A 167 -18.27 -17.61 3.98
C ILE A 167 -18.07 -18.33 2.64
N TRP A 168 -17.21 -19.36 2.63
CA TRP A 168 -16.97 -20.23 1.47
C TRP A 168 -18.25 -20.91 0.99
N ASP A 169 -18.98 -21.51 1.92
CA ASP A 169 -20.22 -22.25 1.60
C ASP A 169 -21.31 -21.35 1.01
N LYS A 170 -21.26 -20.05 1.30
CA LYS A 170 -22.14 -19.04 0.69
C LYS A 170 -21.63 -18.53 -0.68
N GLY A 171 -20.51 -19.04 -1.19
CA GLY A 171 -19.91 -18.59 -2.45
C GLY A 171 -19.34 -17.17 -2.43
N LEU A 172 -19.10 -16.61 -1.23
CA LEU A 172 -18.60 -15.25 -1.06
C LEU A 172 -17.06 -15.17 -1.01
N LEU A 173 -16.38 -16.30 -0.83
CA LEU A 173 -14.93 -16.39 -0.90
C LEU A 173 -14.52 -16.89 -2.27
N TYR A 174 -13.73 -16.11 -2.98
CA TYR A 174 -13.28 -16.40 -4.34
C TYR A 174 -11.82 -15.97 -4.53
N LYS A 175 -11.14 -16.54 -5.54
CA LYS A 175 -9.80 -16.17 -5.93
C LYS A 175 -9.84 -14.98 -6.89
N GLY A 176 -9.15 -13.89 -6.55
CA GLY A 176 -9.13 -12.69 -7.37
C GLY A 176 -7.82 -11.90 -7.20
N PHE A 177 -7.62 -10.91 -8.06
CA PHE A 177 -6.49 -10.00 -8.01
C PHE A 177 -6.87 -8.68 -7.34
N LYS A 178 -5.98 -8.17 -6.50
CA LYS A 178 -6.07 -6.85 -5.90
C LYS A 178 -4.67 -6.21 -5.90
N ILE A 179 -4.58 -4.98 -6.37
CA ILE A 179 -3.34 -4.21 -6.28
C ILE A 179 -3.20 -3.69 -4.86
N VAL A 180 -2.08 -4.02 -4.24
CA VAL A 180 -1.74 -3.63 -2.87
C VAL A 180 -0.25 -3.28 -2.80
N PRO A 181 0.16 -2.38 -1.90
CA PRO A 181 1.57 -2.21 -1.57
C PRO A 181 2.18 -3.54 -1.13
N TYR A 182 3.39 -3.81 -1.58
CA TYR A 182 4.07 -5.08 -1.33
C TYR A 182 5.51 -4.84 -0.88
N CYS A 183 5.96 -5.56 0.13
CA CYS A 183 7.33 -5.52 0.61
C CYS A 183 8.12 -6.72 0.07
N PRO A 184 9.04 -6.54 -0.88
CA PRO A 184 9.81 -7.65 -1.44
C PRO A 184 10.77 -8.28 -0.42
N ARG A 185 11.25 -7.51 0.58
CA ARG A 185 12.10 -8.04 1.66
C ARG A 185 11.33 -9.02 2.56
N CYS A 186 10.12 -8.66 2.95
CA CYS A 186 9.29 -9.48 3.83
C CYS A 186 8.49 -10.55 3.06
N GLY A 187 8.34 -10.40 1.73
CA GLY A 187 7.54 -11.28 0.89
C GLY A 187 6.03 -11.20 1.19
N THR A 188 5.56 -10.04 1.68
CA THR A 188 4.17 -9.85 2.12
C THR A 188 3.52 -8.59 1.59
N PRO A 189 2.20 -8.58 1.33
CA PRO A 189 1.46 -7.34 1.13
C PRO A 189 1.45 -6.51 2.42
N LEU A 190 1.41 -5.18 2.26
CA LEU A 190 1.38 -4.23 3.36
C LEU A 190 -0.01 -3.61 3.51
N SER A 191 -0.43 -3.41 4.75
CA SER A 191 -1.62 -2.63 5.07
C SER A 191 -1.37 -1.12 4.86
N SER A 192 -2.44 -0.34 4.69
CA SER A 192 -2.35 1.12 4.59
C SER A 192 -1.69 1.76 5.83
N HIS A 193 -1.86 1.16 6.99
CA HIS A 193 -1.25 1.63 8.24
C HIS A 193 0.28 1.45 8.23
N GLU A 194 0.78 0.32 7.76
CA GLU A 194 2.22 0.04 7.64
C GLU A 194 2.86 0.98 6.61
N VAL A 195 2.22 1.17 5.46
CA VAL A 195 2.69 2.10 4.42
C VAL A 195 2.75 3.53 4.94
N ALA A 196 1.73 3.98 5.69
CA ALA A 196 1.67 5.35 6.21
C ALA A 196 2.85 5.71 7.13
N GLN A 197 3.47 4.74 7.79
CA GLN A 197 4.61 4.94 8.66
C GLN A 197 5.96 5.03 7.92
N GLY A 198 6.00 4.61 6.66
CA GLY A 198 7.23 4.45 5.87
C GLY A 198 7.48 5.52 4.82
N TYR A 199 6.65 6.56 4.69
CA TYR A 199 6.83 7.60 3.69
C TYR A 199 8.14 8.37 3.88
N LYS A 200 8.93 8.46 2.81
CA LYS A 200 10.17 9.24 2.74
C LYS A 200 10.26 9.92 1.38
N ASN A 201 10.87 11.12 1.37
CA ASN A 201 11.24 11.76 0.12
C ASN A 201 12.44 11.03 -0.47
N VAL A 202 12.29 10.54 -1.70
CA VAL A 202 13.33 9.86 -2.46
C VAL A 202 13.54 10.56 -3.81
N LYS A 203 14.78 10.54 -4.32
CA LYS A 203 15.06 11.01 -5.68
C LYS A 203 14.93 9.83 -6.62
N GLU A 204 14.03 9.94 -7.59
CA GLU A 204 13.81 8.94 -8.63
C GLU A 204 14.09 9.56 -10.00
N ARG A 205 14.55 8.75 -10.93
CA ARG A 205 14.66 9.15 -12.34
C ARG A 205 13.29 8.98 -12.99
N SER A 206 12.83 10.04 -13.67
CA SER A 206 11.68 9.94 -14.55
C SER A 206 12.14 9.88 -16.01
N ALA A 207 11.31 9.31 -16.87
CA ALA A 207 11.58 9.20 -18.29
C ALA A 207 10.34 9.54 -19.12
N VAL A 208 10.56 10.12 -20.29
CA VAL A 208 9.56 10.27 -21.33
C VAL A 208 9.91 9.26 -22.42
N VAL A 209 8.98 8.35 -22.70
CA VAL A 209 9.19 7.20 -23.58
C VAL A 209 8.35 7.35 -24.84
N ARG A 210 8.96 7.04 -25.99
CA ARG A 210 8.33 7.07 -27.31
C ARG A 210 7.68 5.74 -27.64
N PHE A 211 6.37 5.73 -27.86
CA PHE A 211 5.60 4.57 -28.32
C PHE A 211 5.20 4.77 -29.77
N LYS A 212 5.75 3.98 -30.67
CA LYS A 212 5.51 4.12 -32.13
C LYS A 212 4.05 3.87 -32.47
N VAL A 213 3.40 4.84 -33.09
CA VAL A 213 2.03 4.69 -33.58
C VAL A 213 1.99 3.71 -34.76
N LYS A 214 1.08 2.75 -34.69
CA LYS A 214 0.95 1.74 -35.73
C LYS A 214 0.42 2.34 -37.05
N GLY A 215 1.16 2.17 -38.12
CA GLY A 215 0.79 2.69 -39.44
C GLY A 215 1.03 4.17 -39.66
N GLU A 216 1.66 4.87 -38.70
CA GLU A 216 2.03 6.27 -38.84
C GLU A 216 3.52 6.51 -38.49
N ASP A 217 4.11 7.53 -39.11
CA ASP A 217 5.43 8.00 -38.66
C ASP A 217 5.31 9.04 -37.55
N ALA A 218 4.77 8.58 -36.41
CA ALA A 218 4.55 9.37 -35.22
C ALA A 218 4.68 8.51 -33.97
N TYR A 219 4.81 9.16 -32.80
CA TYR A 219 4.97 8.50 -31.50
C TYR A 219 4.03 9.12 -30.46
N PHE A 220 3.47 8.30 -29.59
CA PHE A 220 2.94 8.78 -28.31
C PHE A 220 4.09 9.01 -27.34
N LEU A 221 4.07 10.14 -26.62
CA LEU A 221 5.01 10.40 -25.52
C LEU A 221 4.33 10.07 -24.21
N ALA A 222 4.80 9.04 -23.51
CA ALA A 222 4.30 8.71 -22.17
C ALA A 222 5.41 8.90 -21.13
N TRP A 223 5.03 9.44 -19.97
CA TRP A 223 5.93 9.71 -18.86
C TRP A 223 5.81 8.63 -17.79
N THR A 224 6.95 8.24 -17.20
CA THR A 224 6.98 7.29 -16.09
C THR A 224 8.07 7.63 -15.07
N THR A 225 7.81 7.30 -13.80
CA THR A 225 8.79 7.29 -12.70
C THR A 225 9.25 5.88 -12.35
N THR A 226 8.70 4.87 -13.01
CA THR A 226 8.96 3.45 -12.75
C THR A 226 9.32 2.70 -14.03
N PRO A 227 10.51 2.94 -14.63
CA PRO A 227 10.90 2.30 -15.89
C PRO A 227 10.81 0.77 -15.89
N TRP A 228 11.01 0.15 -14.74
CA TRP A 228 10.89 -1.30 -14.55
C TRP A 228 9.51 -1.90 -14.86
N THR A 229 8.46 -1.06 -14.91
CA THR A 229 7.10 -1.51 -15.29
C THR A 229 6.86 -1.53 -16.80
N LEU A 230 7.73 -0.88 -17.60
CA LEU A 230 7.59 -0.78 -19.06
C LEU A 230 7.58 -2.14 -19.78
N PRO A 231 8.33 -3.17 -19.36
CA PRO A 231 8.20 -4.51 -19.95
C PRO A 231 6.81 -5.12 -19.83
N SER A 232 6.00 -4.66 -18.84
CA SER A 232 4.62 -5.09 -18.62
C SER A 232 3.58 -4.13 -19.22
N ASN A 233 3.99 -3.18 -20.07
CA ASN A 233 3.07 -2.25 -20.73
C ASN A 233 2.10 -2.98 -21.65
N VAL A 234 0.80 -2.68 -21.54
CA VAL A 234 -0.26 -3.26 -22.36
C VAL A 234 -1.20 -2.23 -22.98
N ALA A 235 -1.16 -0.97 -22.52
CA ALA A 235 -1.95 0.12 -23.07
C ALA A 235 -1.33 1.48 -22.74
N LEU A 236 -1.82 2.53 -23.37
CA LEU A 236 -1.64 3.93 -22.97
C LEU A 236 -2.97 4.49 -22.52
N CYS A 237 -2.98 5.48 -21.63
CA CYS A 237 -4.20 6.12 -21.15
C CYS A 237 -4.12 7.63 -21.32
N VAL A 238 -5.21 8.22 -21.81
CA VAL A 238 -5.40 9.66 -21.96
C VAL A 238 -6.66 10.11 -21.22
N ASN A 239 -6.75 11.40 -20.90
CA ASN A 239 -7.98 11.97 -20.34
C ASN A 239 -8.96 12.29 -21.50
N PRO A 240 -10.16 11.72 -21.55
CA PRO A 240 -11.10 11.90 -22.66
C PRO A 240 -11.56 13.33 -22.87
N GLU A 241 -11.51 14.17 -21.83
CA GLU A 241 -12.04 15.54 -21.81
C GLU A 241 -10.98 16.60 -22.14
N GLU A 242 -9.68 16.19 -22.14
CA GLU A 242 -8.56 17.10 -22.40
C GLU A 242 -8.17 17.16 -23.88
N THR A 243 -7.46 18.23 -24.26
CA THR A 243 -6.98 18.44 -25.62
C THR A 243 -5.59 17.83 -25.80
N TYR A 244 -5.45 17.03 -26.84
CA TYR A 244 -4.19 16.45 -27.31
C TYR A 244 -3.83 16.98 -28.68
N VAL A 245 -2.55 17.00 -29.00
CA VAL A 245 -2.04 17.49 -30.29
C VAL A 245 -1.14 16.48 -30.95
N LYS A 246 -1.18 16.48 -32.26
CA LYS A 246 -0.13 15.90 -33.10
C LYS A 246 0.82 17.03 -33.46
N VAL A 247 2.07 16.95 -33.07
CA VAL A 247 3.03 18.04 -33.14
C VAL A 247 4.32 17.56 -33.79
N LYS A 248 4.83 18.33 -34.74
CA LYS A 248 6.17 18.15 -35.35
C LYS A 248 7.17 18.91 -34.48
N ALA A 249 8.12 18.22 -33.89
CA ALA A 249 9.11 18.80 -33.01
C ALA A 249 10.42 19.12 -33.73
N ALA A 250 11.25 19.97 -33.14
CA ALA A 250 12.55 20.40 -33.69
C ALA A 250 13.55 19.26 -33.89
N ASP A 251 13.40 18.16 -33.16
CA ASP A 251 14.22 16.95 -33.33
C ASP A 251 13.88 16.12 -34.59
N GLY A 252 12.86 16.58 -35.33
CA GLY A 252 12.45 15.96 -36.60
C GLY A 252 11.38 14.86 -36.43
N TYR A 253 10.98 14.52 -35.21
CA TYR A 253 9.92 13.53 -34.95
C TYR A 253 8.53 14.18 -34.85
N THR A 254 7.51 13.37 -35.01
CA THR A 254 6.12 13.75 -34.81
C THR A 254 5.59 13.05 -33.57
N TYR A 255 4.97 13.82 -32.64
CA TYR A 255 4.50 13.33 -31.36
C TYR A 255 3.02 13.56 -31.15
N TYR A 256 2.40 12.67 -30.36
CA TYR A 256 1.11 12.86 -29.73
C TYR A 256 1.32 13.12 -28.24
N MET A 257 0.79 14.21 -27.71
CA MET A 257 0.83 14.55 -26.28
C MET A 257 -0.24 15.59 -25.93
N ALA A 258 -0.44 15.84 -24.64
CA ALA A 258 -1.40 16.86 -24.21
C ALA A 258 -0.94 18.27 -24.58
N GLU A 259 -1.86 19.09 -25.12
CA GLU A 259 -1.59 20.49 -25.54
C GLU A 259 -1.08 21.33 -24.36
N ALA A 260 -1.69 21.17 -23.17
CA ALA A 260 -1.33 21.92 -21.97
C ALA A 260 0.11 21.71 -21.49
N LEU A 261 0.78 20.65 -21.95
CA LEU A 261 2.13 20.25 -21.51
C LEU A 261 3.21 20.44 -22.58
N LEU A 262 2.85 20.99 -23.75
CA LEU A 262 3.77 21.19 -24.88
C LEU A 262 5.05 21.93 -24.48
N ASP A 263 4.89 23.14 -23.93
CA ASP A 263 6.03 24.01 -23.59
C ASP A 263 6.92 23.37 -22.48
N LYS A 264 6.30 22.65 -21.54
CA LYS A 264 7.02 21.96 -20.46
C LYS A 264 7.87 20.80 -20.99
N VAL A 265 7.33 20.02 -21.92
CA VAL A 265 7.98 18.81 -22.46
C VAL A 265 8.92 19.15 -23.59
N LEU A 266 8.45 19.86 -24.61
CA LEU A 266 9.26 20.17 -25.81
C LEU A 266 10.20 21.34 -25.59
N GLY A 267 9.87 22.28 -24.67
CA GLY A 267 10.76 23.37 -24.28
C GLY A 267 12.06 22.89 -23.64
N GLY A 268 12.05 21.72 -23.00
CA GLY A 268 13.23 21.04 -22.48
C GLY A 268 14.04 20.29 -23.56
N LEU A 269 13.44 19.98 -24.72
CA LEU A 269 14.09 19.33 -25.85
C LEU A 269 14.89 20.31 -26.74
N ALA A 270 14.79 21.61 -26.51
CA ALA A 270 15.57 22.65 -27.22
C ALA A 270 17.06 22.63 -26.81
N VAL A 271 17.73 21.49 -26.93
CA VAL A 271 19.17 21.36 -26.74
C VAL A 271 19.79 20.84 -28.04
N LYS A 272 20.52 21.78 -28.71
CA LYS A 272 21.54 21.59 -29.72
C LYS A 272 21.41 20.33 -30.61
N ALA A 273 21.06 20.53 -31.83
CA ALA A 273 21.26 19.53 -32.90
C ALA A 273 22.64 18.85 -32.73
N GLY A 274 22.64 17.58 -32.35
CA GLY A 274 23.85 16.78 -32.21
C GLY A 274 24.19 16.22 -30.84
N GLN A 275 23.37 16.40 -29.81
CA GLN A 275 23.57 15.75 -28.48
C GLN A 275 22.33 14.97 -28.07
N THR A 276 22.52 13.69 -27.84
CA THR A 276 21.56 12.76 -27.21
C THR A 276 21.17 13.26 -25.83
N VAL A 277 19.87 13.46 -25.56
CA VAL A 277 19.37 13.92 -24.28
C VAL A 277 19.29 12.72 -23.32
N ALA A 278 20.35 12.49 -22.56
CA ALA A 278 20.29 11.62 -21.39
C ALA A 278 19.82 12.45 -20.18
N GLY A 279 18.59 12.18 -19.71
CA GLY A 279 18.15 12.52 -18.37
C GLY A 279 17.92 14.00 -18.05
N VAL A 280 16.69 14.46 -18.17
CA VAL A 280 16.24 15.72 -17.52
C VAL A 280 16.19 15.50 -16.01
N GLN A 281 17.15 16.09 -15.28
CA GLN A 281 17.05 16.20 -13.81
C GLN A 281 16.06 17.33 -13.50
N ALA A 282 14.91 17.00 -12.91
CA ALA A 282 14.07 18.00 -12.27
C ALA A 282 14.76 18.48 -10.99
N GLU A 283 15.41 19.65 -11.03
CA GLU A 283 15.78 20.38 -9.81
C GLU A 283 14.55 21.15 -9.31
N GLU A 284 14.13 20.86 -8.07
CA GLU A 284 13.13 21.67 -7.38
C GLU A 284 13.65 23.13 -7.28
N GLY A 285 12.85 24.07 -7.78
CA GLY A 285 13.00 25.50 -7.46
C GLY A 285 13.60 26.41 -8.52
N LYS A 286 13.77 26.01 -9.78
CA LYS A 286 14.02 26.94 -10.87
C LYS A 286 12.79 27.05 -11.79
N GLU A 287 12.10 28.19 -11.72
CA GLU A 287 11.22 28.63 -12.80
C GLU A 287 12.04 28.66 -14.09
N LEU A 288 11.72 27.79 -15.02
CA LEU A 288 12.24 27.85 -16.39
C LEU A 288 11.68 29.11 -17.03
N GLY A 289 12.58 30.10 -17.23
CA GLY A 289 12.24 31.38 -17.81
C GLY A 289 11.54 31.25 -19.17
N SER A 290 10.41 31.86 -19.29
CA SER A 290 9.74 32.16 -20.53
C SER A 290 10.69 32.97 -21.45
N GLY A 291 11.19 32.37 -22.54
CA GLY A 291 11.91 33.17 -23.51
C GLY A 291 12.98 32.52 -24.36
N ALA A 292 12.79 31.29 -24.85
CA ALA A 292 13.47 30.84 -26.07
C ALA A 292 12.40 30.13 -26.90
N GLY A 293 12.16 30.59 -28.14
CA GLY A 293 11.17 30.01 -29.04
C GLY A 293 11.46 28.52 -29.24
N VAL A 294 10.51 27.70 -28.79
CA VAL A 294 10.55 26.25 -29.02
C VAL A 294 9.99 26.07 -30.43
N ASP A 295 10.83 25.66 -31.38
CA ASP A 295 10.37 25.37 -32.72
C ASP A 295 9.64 24.02 -32.76
N TYR A 296 8.32 24.07 -32.58
CA TYR A 296 7.43 22.98 -32.90
C TYR A 296 6.23 23.48 -33.72
N GLU A 297 5.67 22.61 -34.53
CA GLU A 297 4.52 22.89 -35.37
C GLU A 297 3.34 21.98 -34.95
N VAL A 298 2.24 22.54 -34.46
CA VAL A 298 1.03 21.78 -34.21
C VAL A 298 0.33 21.47 -35.53
N LEU A 299 0.30 20.17 -35.87
CA LEU A 299 -0.30 19.68 -37.10
C LEU A 299 -1.79 19.48 -36.99
N GLU A 300 -2.22 18.85 -35.90
CA GLU A 300 -3.62 18.46 -35.67
C GLU A 300 -3.97 18.52 -34.17
N LYS A 301 -5.25 18.77 -33.85
CA LYS A 301 -5.78 18.73 -32.47
C LYS A 301 -6.87 17.69 -32.36
N TYR A 302 -6.92 17.04 -31.19
CA TYR A 302 -7.84 15.98 -30.83
C TYR A 302 -8.38 16.20 -29.42
N THR A 303 -9.57 15.69 -29.12
CA THR A 303 -9.92 15.36 -27.76
C THR A 303 -9.27 14.02 -27.39
N GLY A 304 -9.04 13.76 -26.08
CA GLY A 304 -8.53 12.44 -25.70
C GLY A 304 -9.44 11.30 -26.16
N LYS A 305 -10.75 11.57 -26.26
CA LYS A 305 -11.73 10.60 -26.76
C LYS A 305 -11.49 10.21 -28.22
N ASP A 306 -10.99 11.13 -29.06
CA ASP A 306 -10.69 10.87 -30.47
C ASP A 306 -9.49 9.94 -30.64
N LEU A 307 -8.63 9.84 -29.63
CA LEU A 307 -7.45 8.96 -29.62
C LEU A 307 -7.76 7.54 -29.11
N GLU A 308 -8.94 7.31 -28.54
CA GLU A 308 -9.34 6.01 -27.99
C GLU A 308 -9.27 4.90 -29.05
N TYR A 309 -8.67 3.77 -28.68
CA TYR A 309 -8.40 2.61 -29.54
C TYR A 309 -7.34 2.82 -30.64
N LYS A 310 -6.67 3.96 -30.73
CA LYS A 310 -5.53 4.15 -31.64
C LYS A 310 -4.40 3.22 -31.22
N GLU A 311 -3.93 2.37 -32.13
CA GLU A 311 -2.96 1.32 -31.87
C GLU A 311 -1.52 1.85 -31.95
N TYR A 312 -0.66 1.25 -31.14
CA TYR A 312 0.79 1.47 -31.17
C TYR A 312 1.56 0.14 -31.15
N GLU A 313 2.83 0.17 -31.57
CA GLU A 313 3.69 -1.00 -31.56
C GLU A 313 4.14 -1.33 -30.13
N PRO A 314 4.14 -2.61 -29.70
CA PRO A 314 4.61 -3.00 -28.38
C PRO A 314 6.04 -2.50 -28.12
N LEU A 315 6.27 -1.96 -26.93
CA LEU A 315 7.61 -1.53 -26.52
C LEU A 315 8.55 -2.74 -26.32
N TYR A 316 7.99 -3.83 -25.77
CA TYR A 316 8.64 -5.11 -25.57
C TYR A 316 7.77 -6.26 -26.08
N ALA A 317 8.41 -7.23 -26.75
CA ALA A 317 7.70 -8.39 -27.33
C ALA A 317 7.05 -9.28 -26.25
N CYS A 318 7.69 -9.42 -25.08
CA CYS A 318 7.19 -10.30 -24.01
C CYS A 318 5.76 -9.95 -23.55
N ALA A 319 5.40 -8.67 -23.47
CA ALA A 319 4.03 -8.28 -23.11
C ALA A 319 3.01 -8.65 -24.20
N ALA A 320 3.40 -8.51 -25.48
CA ALA A 320 2.54 -8.92 -26.61
C ALA A 320 2.31 -10.43 -26.64
N GLU A 321 3.32 -11.24 -26.33
CA GLU A 321 3.20 -12.71 -26.24
C GLU A 321 2.23 -13.13 -25.13
N VAL A 322 2.25 -12.44 -23.96
CA VAL A 322 1.29 -12.72 -22.90
C VAL A 322 -0.14 -12.32 -23.30
N ALA A 323 -0.29 -11.19 -23.99
CA ALA A 323 -1.58 -10.75 -24.53
C ALA A 323 -2.17 -11.78 -25.49
N GLU A 324 -1.36 -12.32 -26.39
CA GLU A 324 -1.76 -13.39 -27.32
C GLU A 324 -2.16 -14.67 -26.58
N LYS A 325 -1.36 -15.12 -25.61
CA LYS A 325 -1.68 -16.30 -24.78
C LYS A 325 -2.98 -16.14 -23.98
N GLN A 326 -3.31 -14.92 -23.58
CA GLN A 326 -4.56 -14.61 -22.86
C GLN A 326 -5.73 -14.37 -23.83
N HIS A 327 -5.52 -14.36 -25.14
CA HIS A 327 -6.51 -14.02 -26.17
C HIS A 327 -7.14 -12.64 -25.94
N LYS A 328 -6.33 -11.66 -25.50
CA LYS A 328 -6.76 -10.30 -25.20
C LYS A 328 -6.06 -9.30 -26.09
N LYS A 329 -6.80 -8.24 -26.46
CA LYS A 329 -6.21 -7.11 -27.21
C LYS A 329 -5.48 -6.19 -26.25
N GLY A 330 -4.26 -5.81 -26.60
CA GLY A 330 -3.45 -4.80 -25.92
C GLY A 330 -2.87 -3.79 -26.93
N HIS A 331 -2.01 -2.91 -26.43
CA HIS A 331 -1.22 -1.94 -27.18
C HIS A 331 -2.06 -0.94 -28.00
N PHE A 332 -3.03 -0.34 -27.34
CA PHE A 332 -3.86 0.74 -27.85
C PHE A 332 -4.13 1.80 -26.77
N VAL A 333 -4.61 2.98 -27.19
CA VAL A 333 -4.95 4.08 -26.30
C VAL A 333 -6.29 3.82 -25.63
N THR A 334 -6.34 3.98 -24.32
CA THR A 334 -7.55 3.92 -23.46
C THR A 334 -7.87 5.30 -22.91
N CYS A 335 -9.04 5.48 -22.32
CA CYS A 335 -9.51 6.74 -21.74
C CYS A 335 -9.92 6.58 -20.29
N ASP A 336 -9.39 7.46 -19.42
CA ASP A 336 -9.86 7.61 -18.05
C ASP A 336 -9.56 9.00 -17.50
N THR A 337 -10.40 9.52 -16.61
CA THR A 337 -10.32 10.89 -16.06
C THR A 337 -9.26 11.06 -14.97
N TYR A 338 -8.62 9.98 -14.49
CA TYR A 338 -7.53 10.09 -13.52
C TYR A 338 -6.24 10.69 -14.13
N VAL A 339 -6.09 10.68 -15.46
CA VAL A 339 -4.93 11.29 -16.13
C VAL A 339 -5.01 12.81 -16.00
N THR A 340 -3.99 13.40 -15.35
CA THR A 340 -3.93 14.83 -15.06
C THR A 340 -3.00 15.58 -16.00
N MET A 341 -3.19 16.91 -16.08
CA MET A 341 -2.33 17.81 -16.85
C MET A 341 -1.31 18.56 -15.99
N SER A 342 -1.10 18.13 -14.76
CA SER A 342 -0.14 18.77 -13.84
C SER A 342 1.32 18.42 -14.17
N ASP A 343 1.56 17.16 -14.56
CA ASP A 343 2.90 16.61 -14.77
C ASP A 343 2.95 15.64 -15.95
N GLY A 344 4.18 15.33 -16.40
CA GLY A 344 4.44 14.38 -17.47
C GLY A 344 4.08 14.91 -18.84
N THR A 345 3.41 14.08 -19.65
CA THR A 345 3.05 14.35 -21.05
C THR A 345 1.54 14.36 -21.30
N GLY A 346 0.74 14.11 -20.24
CA GLY A 346 -0.71 13.89 -20.34
C GLY A 346 -1.09 12.51 -20.91
N ILE A 347 -0.11 11.64 -21.13
CA ILE A 347 -0.30 10.23 -21.52
C ILE A 347 0.43 9.36 -20.52
N VAL A 348 -0.29 8.40 -19.94
CA VAL A 348 0.22 7.45 -18.95
C VAL A 348 0.30 6.06 -19.57
N HIS A 349 1.40 5.34 -19.34
CA HIS A 349 1.47 3.93 -19.71
C HIS A 349 0.72 3.05 -18.70
N ILE A 350 0.10 1.99 -19.18
CA ILE A 350 -0.75 1.11 -18.38
C ILE A 350 -0.09 -0.26 -18.21
N ALA A 351 0.11 -0.64 -16.94
CA ALA A 351 0.57 -1.97 -16.53
C ALA A 351 -0.34 -2.48 -15.37
N PRO A 352 -1.43 -3.18 -15.68
CA PRO A 352 -2.50 -3.52 -14.71
C PRO A 352 -2.08 -4.28 -13.45
N ALA A 353 -0.90 -4.92 -13.47
CA ALA A 353 -0.35 -5.64 -12.32
C ALA A 353 0.30 -4.71 -11.27
N PHE A 354 0.60 -3.43 -11.59
CA PHE A 354 1.45 -2.58 -10.78
C PHE A 354 0.83 -1.25 -10.36
N GLY A 355 -0.38 -0.93 -10.81
CA GLY A 355 -1.10 0.28 -10.44
C GLY A 355 -2.59 0.01 -10.18
N GLU A 356 -3.17 0.68 -9.15
CA GLU A 356 -4.59 0.51 -8.85
C GLU A 356 -5.47 1.10 -9.97
N ASP A 357 -5.10 2.28 -10.49
CA ASP A 357 -5.82 2.93 -11.59
C ASP A 357 -5.59 2.16 -12.90
N ASP A 358 -4.37 1.65 -13.14
CA ASP A 358 -4.06 0.77 -14.27
C ASP A 358 -4.93 -0.49 -14.24
N ALA A 359 -5.12 -1.10 -13.06
CA ALA A 359 -5.97 -2.27 -12.91
C ALA A 359 -7.46 -1.94 -13.13
N LYS A 360 -7.92 -0.74 -12.78
CA LYS A 360 -9.30 -0.27 -13.10
C LYS A 360 -9.48 -0.13 -14.60
N VAL A 361 -8.54 0.55 -15.28
CA VAL A 361 -8.51 0.67 -16.75
C VAL A 361 -8.41 -0.71 -17.39
N GLY A 362 -7.56 -1.58 -16.85
CA GLY A 362 -7.41 -2.96 -17.31
C GLY A 362 -8.72 -3.75 -17.31
N ARG A 363 -9.51 -3.63 -16.26
CA ARG A 363 -10.84 -4.25 -16.17
C ARG A 363 -11.85 -3.61 -17.12
N LYS A 364 -11.83 -2.28 -17.25
CA LYS A 364 -12.75 -1.53 -18.10
C LYS A 364 -12.60 -1.87 -19.58
N TYR A 365 -11.37 -2.10 -20.02
CA TYR A 365 -11.04 -2.39 -21.44
C TYR A 365 -10.68 -3.86 -21.70
N ASP A 366 -10.85 -4.74 -20.71
CA ASP A 366 -10.47 -6.14 -20.76
C ASP A 366 -9.02 -6.37 -21.23
N LEU A 367 -8.09 -5.56 -20.71
CA LEU A 367 -6.68 -5.62 -21.09
C LEU A 367 -6.00 -6.91 -20.60
N PRO A 368 -4.90 -7.33 -21.22
CA PRO A 368 -4.04 -8.38 -20.70
C PRO A 368 -3.53 -8.05 -19.30
N PHE A 369 -3.42 -9.06 -18.45
CA PHE A 369 -2.77 -8.94 -17.15
C PHE A 369 -1.36 -9.52 -17.24
N VAL A 370 -0.36 -8.64 -17.24
CA VAL A 370 1.05 -8.98 -17.41
C VAL A 370 1.81 -8.65 -16.12
N GLN A 371 2.39 -9.67 -15.50
CA GLN A 371 3.18 -9.51 -14.28
C GLN A 371 4.53 -10.20 -14.46
N PHE A 372 5.58 -9.41 -14.65
CA PHE A 372 6.96 -9.86 -14.81
C PHE A 372 7.84 -9.54 -13.60
N VAL A 373 7.25 -9.50 -12.41
CA VAL A 373 7.99 -9.30 -11.15
C VAL A 373 7.58 -10.39 -10.18
N ASP A 374 8.53 -11.08 -9.62
CA ASP A 374 8.31 -12.15 -8.65
C ASP A 374 8.11 -11.65 -7.21
N GLY A 375 7.96 -12.58 -6.25
CA GLY A 375 7.77 -12.25 -4.84
C GLY A 375 9.00 -11.63 -4.15
N LYS A 376 10.18 -11.65 -4.77
CA LYS A 376 11.41 -11.00 -4.31
C LYS A 376 11.57 -9.59 -4.90
N GLY A 377 10.67 -9.17 -5.79
CA GLY A 377 10.77 -7.93 -6.52
C GLY A 377 11.79 -7.98 -7.66
N GLU A 378 12.09 -9.16 -8.17
CA GLU A 378 13.00 -9.38 -9.30
C GLU A 378 12.22 -9.62 -10.59
N LEU A 379 12.75 -9.12 -11.71
CA LEU A 379 12.15 -9.33 -13.03
C LEU A 379 12.32 -10.78 -13.45
N THR A 380 11.24 -11.35 -14.01
CA THR A 380 11.16 -12.76 -14.41
C THR A 380 11.90 -13.05 -15.72
N GLU A 381 12.10 -14.35 -16.03
CA GLU A 381 12.86 -14.81 -17.18
C GLU A 381 12.28 -14.39 -18.54
N GLU A 382 11.01 -14.02 -18.59
CA GLU A 382 10.37 -13.55 -19.83
C GLU A 382 10.85 -12.18 -20.27
N THR A 383 11.50 -11.42 -19.38
CA THR A 383 12.02 -10.09 -19.68
C THR A 383 13.51 -10.10 -20.01
N PRO A 384 14.03 -9.12 -20.78
CA PRO A 384 15.47 -8.96 -20.99
C PRO A 384 16.29 -8.68 -19.71
N TYR A 385 15.61 -8.42 -18.59
CA TYR A 385 16.19 -7.98 -17.31
C TYR A 385 16.04 -9.03 -16.20
N ALA A 386 15.91 -10.29 -16.57
CA ALA A 386 15.70 -11.42 -15.67
C ALA A 386 16.65 -11.43 -14.46
N GLY A 387 16.12 -11.66 -13.27
CA GLY A 387 16.88 -11.72 -12.02
C GLY A 387 17.36 -10.36 -11.48
N LEU A 388 17.06 -9.24 -12.15
CA LEU A 388 17.35 -7.93 -11.60
C LEU A 388 16.23 -7.45 -10.68
N PHE A 389 16.60 -7.01 -9.49
CA PHE A 389 15.67 -6.28 -8.61
C PHE A 389 15.17 -5.02 -9.31
N VAL A 390 13.88 -4.72 -9.22
CA VAL A 390 13.19 -3.65 -9.98
C VAL A 390 13.93 -2.32 -9.98
N LYS A 391 14.47 -1.86 -8.85
CA LYS A 391 15.24 -0.60 -8.79
C LYS A 391 16.64 -0.69 -9.42
N LYS A 392 17.19 -1.88 -9.57
CA LYS A 392 18.43 -2.11 -10.33
C LYS A 392 18.16 -2.25 -11.83
N ALA A 393 16.96 -2.65 -12.21
CA ALA A 393 16.54 -2.73 -13.59
C ALA A 393 16.27 -1.34 -14.22
N ASP A 394 15.80 -0.35 -13.44
CA ASP A 394 15.50 1.00 -13.94
C ASP A 394 16.61 1.59 -14.84
N PRO A 395 17.89 1.67 -14.41
CA PRO A 395 18.95 2.22 -15.26
C PRO A 395 19.24 1.39 -16.51
N GLU A 396 19.08 0.05 -16.47
CA GLU A 396 19.33 -0.80 -17.65
C GLU A 396 18.19 -0.68 -18.66
N VAL A 397 16.93 -0.60 -18.20
CA VAL A 397 15.77 -0.31 -19.04
C VAL A 397 15.95 1.03 -19.77
N LEU A 398 16.32 2.08 -19.06
CA LEU A 398 16.53 3.41 -19.66
C LEU A 398 17.69 3.41 -20.66
N LYS A 399 18.79 2.75 -20.36
CA LYS A 399 19.95 2.64 -21.25
C LYS A 399 19.63 1.92 -22.56
N ASP A 400 18.81 0.88 -22.50
CA ASP A 400 18.43 0.14 -23.70
C ASP A 400 17.42 0.93 -24.54
N LEU A 401 16.45 1.61 -23.91
CA LEU A 401 15.51 2.50 -24.59
C LEU A 401 16.23 3.69 -25.27
N ASP A 402 17.28 4.25 -24.63
CA ASP A 402 18.10 5.30 -25.21
C ASP A 402 18.85 4.80 -26.45
N LYS A 403 19.48 3.62 -26.39
CA LYS A 403 20.15 3.00 -27.57
C LYS A 403 19.19 2.74 -28.72
N GLU A 404 17.95 2.42 -28.44
CA GLU A 404 16.90 2.16 -29.42
C GLU A 404 16.24 3.44 -29.95
N GLY A 405 16.60 4.61 -29.42
CA GLY A 405 16.01 5.89 -29.77
C GLY A 405 14.56 6.02 -29.30
N LYS A 406 14.21 5.37 -28.21
CA LYS A 406 12.86 5.36 -27.62
C LYS A 406 12.73 6.24 -26.39
N LEU A 407 13.80 6.90 -25.95
CA LEU A 407 13.80 7.93 -24.91
C LEU A 407 13.74 9.33 -25.48
#